data_1c0fb2424771c07d729fc1a923b9571a
#
_entry.id   1c0fb2424771c07d729fc1a923b9571a
#
_cell.length_a   1.000
_cell.length_b   1.000
_cell.length_c   1.000
_cell.angle_alpha   90.00
_cell.angle_beta   90.00
_cell.angle_gamma   90.00
#
_symmetry.space_group_name_H-M   'P 1'
#
loop_
_entity.id
_entity.type
_entity.pdbx_description
1 polymer ?
#
loop_
_entity_poly.entity_id
_entity_poly.type
_entity_poly.pdbx_seq_one_letter_code
_entity_poly.pdbx_strand_id
1 'polypeptide(L)'
;VNTPMGIARIIRERLRPEHRYFIAEMGAYGPGSINRLCRLASPDIAMVTAIGKAHYERFKTLETVAATKFELAEVVVERGGKVIVSEDVLSHAPARSFADRHPEAMVVCGTGENCNLRILGTSQAKDGLFLTAEWKGVRHELTVPLFGEHQLTNIAIAFAAACTYGIDADAVALALKTTPQITHRFEVKPGPNGAVLIDDAYNSNPDGFASALAALDILVETGGRRILATPGMVELGSDHDEEHERLGVIAARHVDVLLAIAPARIEKFVSAFDQHK
;
A
#
# COMPACT_ATOMS: atom_id res chain seq x y z
N VAL A 1 -10.79 -10.43 0.19
CA VAL A 1 -11.50 -11.37 -0.67
C VAL A 1 -11.76 -10.68 -2.01
N ASN A 2 -10.72 -10.64 -2.85
CA ASN A 2 -10.63 -9.84 -4.09
C ASN A 2 -10.88 -10.66 -5.37
N THR A 3 -11.53 -11.83 -5.23
CA THR A 3 -11.90 -12.72 -6.33
C THR A 3 -13.37 -12.56 -6.72
N PRO A 4 -13.81 -13.00 -7.94
CA PRO A 4 -15.23 -12.94 -8.33
C PRO A 4 -16.17 -13.60 -7.32
N MET A 5 -15.83 -14.79 -6.84
CA MET A 5 -16.64 -15.49 -5.83
C MET A 5 -16.67 -14.75 -4.50
N GLY A 6 -15.55 -14.16 -4.11
CA GLY A 6 -15.47 -13.39 -2.87
C GLY A 6 -16.30 -12.13 -2.90
N ILE A 7 -16.22 -11.34 -3.97
CA ILE A 7 -17.02 -10.13 -4.15
C ILE A 7 -18.52 -10.51 -4.23
N ALA A 8 -18.89 -11.50 -5.05
CA ALA A 8 -20.28 -11.98 -5.17
C ALA A 8 -20.84 -12.43 -3.81
N ARG A 9 -20.03 -13.12 -2.99
CA ARG A 9 -20.41 -13.54 -1.64
C ARG A 9 -20.67 -12.34 -0.74
N ILE A 10 -19.78 -11.34 -0.72
CA ILE A 10 -19.96 -10.12 0.09
C ILE A 10 -21.24 -9.38 -0.35
N ILE A 11 -21.45 -9.21 -1.65
CA ILE A 11 -22.69 -8.57 -2.17
C ILE A 11 -23.92 -9.30 -1.67
N ARG A 12 -23.94 -10.63 -1.77
CA ARG A 12 -25.12 -11.42 -1.38
C ARG A 12 -25.35 -11.50 0.13
N GLU A 13 -24.26 -11.61 0.92
CA GLU A 13 -24.38 -11.93 2.35
C GLU A 13 -24.25 -10.70 3.26
N ARG A 14 -23.58 -9.63 2.78
CA ARG A 14 -23.21 -8.49 3.61
C ARG A 14 -23.77 -7.15 3.13
N LEU A 15 -23.92 -6.96 1.81
CA LEU A 15 -24.42 -5.69 1.28
C LEU A 15 -25.93 -5.56 1.60
N ARG A 16 -26.32 -4.40 2.10
CA ARG A 16 -27.68 -4.07 2.51
C ARG A 16 -28.11 -2.73 1.93
N PRO A 17 -29.41 -2.43 1.78
CA PRO A 17 -29.90 -1.17 1.22
C PRO A 17 -29.43 0.09 1.96
N GLU A 18 -29.07 -0.02 3.23
CA GLU A 18 -28.60 1.09 4.07
C GLU A 18 -27.15 1.49 3.78
N HIS A 19 -26.36 0.61 3.14
CA HIS A 19 -24.98 0.93 2.77
C HIS A 19 -24.94 1.97 1.65
N ARG A 20 -24.31 3.10 1.92
CA ARG A 20 -24.11 4.17 0.94
C ARG A 20 -22.87 3.94 0.06
N TYR A 21 -21.90 3.23 0.60
CA TYR A 21 -20.62 2.97 -0.05
C TYR A 21 -20.32 1.49 -0.04
N PHE A 22 -19.80 1.00 -1.15
CA PHE A 22 -19.26 -0.34 -1.28
C PHE A 22 -17.83 -0.24 -1.81
N ILE A 23 -16.84 -0.54 -0.98
CA ILE A 23 -15.43 -0.54 -1.36
C ILE A 23 -15.02 -1.98 -1.65
N ALA A 24 -14.68 -2.26 -2.92
CA ALA A 24 -14.28 -3.57 -3.38
C ALA A 24 -12.79 -3.59 -3.75
N GLU A 25 -11.99 -4.38 -3.04
CA GLU A 25 -10.66 -4.73 -3.49
C GLU A 25 -10.77 -5.72 -4.66
N MET A 26 -10.14 -5.38 -5.79
CA MET A 26 -10.16 -6.19 -7.00
C MET A 26 -8.78 -6.78 -7.30
N GLY A 27 -8.68 -8.10 -7.27
CA GLY A 27 -7.43 -8.81 -7.55
C GLY A 27 -7.14 -8.90 -9.05
N ALA A 28 -5.99 -8.37 -9.47
CA ALA A 28 -5.49 -8.53 -10.83
C ALA A 28 -4.72 -9.84 -10.95
N TYR A 29 -5.25 -10.80 -11.70
CA TYR A 29 -4.64 -12.11 -11.91
C TYR A 29 -4.23 -12.39 -13.37
N GLY A 30 -4.53 -11.49 -14.28
CA GLY A 30 -4.25 -11.55 -15.71
C GLY A 30 -5.20 -10.64 -16.50
N PRO A 31 -4.92 -10.39 -17.78
CA PRO A 31 -5.77 -9.58 -18.66
C PRO A 31 -7.24 -10.05 -18.63
N GLY A 32 -8.17 -9.10 -18.52
CA GLY A 32 -9.62 -9.33 -18.41
C GLY A 32 -10.11 -9.68 -17.01
N SER A 33 -9.22 -9.88 -16.05
CA SER A 33 -9.63 -10.25 -14.67
C SER A 33 -10.35 -9.13 -13.95
N ILE A 34 -9.92 -7.90 -14.11
CA ILE A 34 -10.56 -6.72 -13.49
C ILE A 34 -11.90 -6.42 -14.18
N ASN A 35 -11.97 -6.48 -15.50
CA ASN A 35 -13.23 -6.33 -16.23
C ASN A 35 -14.30 -7.32 -15.74
N ARG A 36 -13.92 -8.57 -15.44
CA ARG A 36 -14.84 -9.55 -14.88
C ARG A 36 -15.39 -9.12 -13.52
N LEU A 37 -14.53 -8.54 -12.66
CA LEU A 37 -14.93 -8.04 -11.33
C LEU A 37 -15.83 -6.81 -11.43
N CYS A 38 -15.54 -5.89 -12.36
CA CYS A 38 -16.37 -4.72 -12.64
C CYS A 38 -17.79 -5.07 -13.10
N ARG A 39 -17.98 -6.21 -13.76
CA ARG A 39 -19.35 -6.70 -14.11
C ARG A 39 -20.17 -7.13 -12.91
N LEU A 40 -19.51 -7.51 -11.80
CA LEU A 40 -20.20 -7.90 -10.55
C LEU A 40 -20.47 -6.68 -9.67
N ALA A 41 -19.53 -5.74 -9.64
CA ALA A 41 -19.60 -4.53 -8.83
C ALA A 41 -19.08 -3.37 -9.69
N SER A 42 -20.00 -2.77 -10.46
CA SER A 42 -19.64 -1.64 -11.35
C SER A 42 -19.22 -0.43 -10.52
N PRO A 43 -17.96 0.01 -10.58
CA PRO A 43 -17.46 1.10 -9.76
C PRO A 43 -17.79 2.47 -10.36
N ASP A 44 -17.97 3.46 -9.49
CA ASP A 44 -18.10 4.87 -9.85
C ASP A 44 -16.77 5.62 -9.67
N ILE A 45 -15.88 5.08 -8.84
CA ILE A 45 -14.52 5.59 -8.60
C ILE A 45 -13.54 4.42 -8.66
N ALA A 46 -12.46 4.60 -9.41
CA ALA A 46 -11.31 3.70 -9.45
C ALA A 46 -10.19 4.24 -8.56
N MET A 47 -9.53 3.35 -7.82
CA MET A 47 -8.29 3.66 -7.11
C MET A 47 -7.21 2.67 -7.54
N VAL A 48 -6.08 3.18 -8.06
CA VAL A 48 -4.90 2.37 -8.38
C VAL A 48 -3.72 2.89 -7.54
N THR A 49 -3.42 2.17 -6.47
CA THR A 49 -2.44 2.62 -5.47
C THR A 49 -1.00 2.45 -5.92
N ALA A 50 -0.69 1.35 -6.60
CA ALA A 50 0.66 1.05 -7.08
C ALA A 50 0.65 0.04 -8.22
N ILE A 51 1.69 0.07 -9.02
CA ILE A 51 2.06 -1.00 -9.96
C ILE A 51 3.32 -1.65 -9.40
N GLY A 52 3.25 -2.91 -9.06
CA GLY A 52 4.35 -3.64 -8.43
C GLY A 52 4.46 -5.08 -8.92
N LYS A 53 5.51 -5.77 -8.50
CA LYS A 53 5.86 -7.14 -8.91
C LYS A 53 4.94 -8.23 -8.34
N ALA A 54 3.85 -7.91 -7.63
CA ALA A 54 2.92 -8.91 -7.12
C ALA A 54 2.38 -9.78 -8.26
N HIS A 55 2.47 -11.12 -8.11
CA HIS A 55 2.10 -12.11 -9.14
C HIS A 55 2.86 -11.96 -10.48
N TYR A 56 4.09 -11.42 -10.44
CA TYR A 56 4.92 -11.12 -11.61
C TYR A 56 5.09 -12.32 -12.56
N GLU A 57 5.21 -13.52 -12.03
CA GLU A 57 5.32 -14.75 -12.83
C GLU A 57 4.16 -14.94 -13.83
N ARG A 58 2.96 -14.45 -13.49
CA ARG A 58 1.77 -14.54 -14.37
C ARG A 58 1.72 -13.43 -15.41
N PHE A 59 2.19 -12.24 -15.04
CA PHE A 59 2.08 -11.04 -15.89
C PHE A 59 3.28 -10.85 -16.82
N LYS A 60 4.45 -11.36 -16.45
CA LYS A 60 5.73 -11.26 -17.17
C LYS A 60 6.32 -9.86 -17.27
N THR A 61 5.51 -8.80 -17.30
CA THR A 61 5.97 -7.40 -17.36
C THR A 61 5.11 -6.50 -16.49
N LEU A 62 5.68 -5.40 -15.98
CA LEU A 62 4.96 -4.39 -15.22
C LEU A 62 3.92 -3.65 -16.09
N GLU A 63 4.19 -3.50 -17.39
CA GLU A 63 3.25 -2.93 -18.34
C GLU A 63 1.98 -3.77 -18.46
N THR A 64 2.10 -5.11 -18.45
CA THR A 64 0.93 -6.00 -18.43
C THR A 64 0.15 -5.89 -17.11
N VAL A 65 0.85 -5.74 -15.98
CA VAL A 65 0.20 -5.46 -14.68
C VAL A 65 -0.54 -4.12 -14.74
N ALA A 66 0.12 -3.06 -15.23
CA ALA A 66 -0.47 -1.73 -15.36
C ALA A 66 -1.71 -1.76 -16.27
N ALA A 67 -1.59 -2.34 -17.48
CA ALA A 67 -2.71 -2.46 -18.41
C ALA A 67 -3.91 -3.21 -17.78
N THR A 68 -3.65 -4.30 -17.05
CA THR A 68 -4.71 -5.06 -16.39
C THR A 68 -5.39 -4.26 -15.29
N LYS A 69 -4.62 -3.53 -14.46
CA LYS A 69 -5.20 -2.69 -13.42
C LYS A 69 -5.99 -1.52 -14.00
N PHE A 70 -5.57 -0.97 -15.13
CA PHE A 70 -6.27 0.11 -15.83
C PHE A 70 -7.54 -0.34 -16.55
N GLU A 71 -7.83 -1.64 -16.67
CA GLU A 71 -9.17 -2.12 -17.03
C GLU A 71 -10.24 -1.52 -16.10
N LEU A 72 -9.91 -1.32 -14.79
CA LEU A 72 -10.77 -0.65 -13.84
C LEU A 72 -11.06 0.80 -14.24
N ALA A 73 -10.03 1.51 -14.66
CA ALA A 73 -10.10 2.91 -15.06
C ALA A 73 -10.97 3.10 -16.33
N GLU A 74 -10.81 2.22 -17.33
CA GLU A 74 -11.64 2.24 -18.54
C GLU A 74 -13.13 2.09 -18.20
N VAL A 75 -13.49 1.12 -17.36
CA VAL A 75 -14.88 0.90 -16.95
C VAL A 75 -15.45 2.11 -16.21
N VAL A 76 -14.68 2.73 -15.35
CA VAL A 76 -15.10 3.90 -14.57
C VAL A 76 -15.33 5.12 -15.46
N VAL A 77 -14.44 5.38 -16.42
CA VAL A 77 -14.56 6.53 -17.33
C VAL A 77 -15.76 6.39 -18.27
N GLU A 78 -16.05 5.18 -18.77
CA GLU A 78 -17.25 4.93 -19.58
C GLU A 78 -18.54 5.32 -18.85
N ARG A 79 -18.51 5.38 -17.52
CA ARG A 79 -19.63 5.76 -16.63
C ARG A 79 -19.54 7.22 -16.16
N GLY A 80 -18.56 7.98 -16.62
CA GLY A 80 -18.33 9.38 -16.22
C GLY A 80 -17.71 9.52 -14.81
N GLY A 81 -17.11 8.45 -14.28
CA GLY A 81 -16.48 8.43 -12.96
C GLY A 81 -15.07 9.01 -12.94
N LYS A 82 -14.40 8.89 -11.79
CA LYS A 82 -13.04 9.40 -11.55
C LYS A 82 -12.05 8.29 -11.23
N VAL A 83 -10.80 8.49 -11.63
CA VAL A 83 -9.68 7.54 -11.45
C VAL A 83 -8.62 8.20 -10.59
N ILE A 84 -8.40 7.65 -9.40
CA ILE A 84 -7.47 8.19 -8.41
C ILE A 84 -6.24 7.30 -8.40
N VAL A 85 -5.07 7.89 -8.59
CA VAL A 85 -3.80 7.15 -8.69
C VAL A 85 -2.71 7.84 -7.89
N SER A 86 -1.68 7.08 -7.48
CA SER A 86 -0.41 7.69 -7.10
C SER A 86 0.32 8.20 -8.34
N GLU A 87 1.11 9.24 -8.18
CA GLU A 87 1.95 9.81 -9.24
C GLU A 87 2.88 8.76 -9.86
N ASP A 88 3.45 7.87 -9.05
CA ASP A 88 4.37 6.81 -9.48
C ASP A 88 3.73 5.85 -10.51
N VAL A 89 2.43 5.65 -10.43
CA VAL A 89 1.68 4.80 -11.38
C VAL A 89 1.81 5.33 -12.81
N LEU A 90 1.94 6.65 -12.98
CA LEU A 90 2.08 7.30 -14.30
C LEU A 90 3.46 7.10 -14.95
N SER A 91 4.42 6.49 -14.26
CA SER A 91 5.69 6.05 -14.86
C SER A 91 5.48 4.93 -15.89
N HIS A 92 4.39 4.16 -15.76
CA HIS A 92 4.05 3.06 -16.64
C HIS A 92 3.27 3.52 -17.87
N ALA A 93 3.68 3.06 -19.07
CA ALA A 93 3.12 3.49 -20.35
C ALA A 93 1.59 3.32 -20.46
N PRO A 94 0.95 2.21 -20.03
CA PRO A 94 -0.50 2.08 -20.09
C PRO A 94 -1.23 3.13 -19.24
N ALA A 95 -0.71 3.44 -18.05
CA ALA A 95 -1.29 4.43 -17.15
C ALA A 95 -1.17 5.85 -17.71
N ARG A 96 0.00 6.19 -18.25
CA ARG A 96 0.25 7.49 -18.90
C ARG A 96 -0.65 7.70 -20.10
N SER A 97 -0.71 6.71 -21.00
CA SER A 97 -1.58 6.75 -22.19
C SER A 97 -3.05 6.91 -21.81
N PHE A 98 -3.49 6.28 -20.71
CA PHE A 98 -4.86 6.48 -20.22
C PHE A 98 -5.06 7.91 -19.71
N ALA A 99 -4.13 8.44 -18.91
CA ALA A 99 -4.21 9.80 -18.38
C ALA A 99 -4.22 10.87 -19.49
N ASP A 100 -3.44 10.67 -20.55
CA ASP A 100 -3.40 11.55 -21.73
C ASP A 100 -4.74 11.56 -22.50
N ARG A 101 -5.45 10.42 -22.54
CA ARG A 101 -6.78 10.31 -23.19
C ARG A 101 -7.92 10.85 -22.32
N HIS A 102 -7.79 10.81 -21.01
CA HIS A 102 -8.85 11.11 -20.06
C HIS A 102 -8.38 12.03 -18.92
N PRO A 103 -7.73 13.19 -19.23
CA PRO A 103 -7.14 14.03 -18.18
C PRO A 103 -8.17 14.56 -17.16
N GLU A 104 -9.41 14.80 -17.60
CA GLU A 104 -10.50 15.28 -16.76
C GLU A 104 -11.00 14.21 -15.76
N ALA A 105 -10.77 12.95 -16.04
CA ALA A 105 -11.15 11.86 -15.15
C ALA A 105 -10.09 11.57 -14.08
N MET A 106 -8.85 11.99 -14.31
CA MET A 106 -7.73 11.70 -13.43
C MET A 106 -7.71 12.55 -12.18
N VAL A 107 -7.37 11.91 -11.07
CA VAL A 107 -7.01 12.54 -9.79
C VAL A 107 -5.68 11.94 -9.35
N VAL A 108 -4.62 12.70 -9.50
CA VAL A 108 -3.25 12.26 -9.21
C VAL A 108 -2.85 12.72 -7.81
N CYS A 109 -2.33 11.80 -6.99
CA CYS A 109 -1.81 12.04 -5.65
C CYS A 109 -0.30 11.83 -5.65
N GLY A 110 0.47 12.84 -5.24
CA GLY A 110 1.93 12.76 -5.23
C GLY A 110 2.60 14.04 -4.78
N THR A 111 3.91 14.15 -5.01
CA THR A 111 4.73 15.31 -4.62
C THR A 111 4.87 16.34 -5.73
N GLY A 112 4.55 15.98 -6.97
CA GLY A 112 4.68 16.82 -8.14
C GLY A 112 3.74 18.03 -8.12
N GLU A 113 4.17 19.11 -8.74
CA GLU A 113 3.40 20.37 -8.80
C GLU A 113 2.06 20.23 -9.52
N ASN A 114 1.94 19.26 -10.41
CA ASN A 114 0.73 19.01 -11.19
C ASN A 114 -0.22 17.99 -10.54
N CYS A 115 0.08 17.50 -9.32
CA CYS A 115 -0.80 16.60 -8.59
C CYS A 115 -2.06 17.31 -8.11
N ASN A 116 -3.21 16.65 -8.24
CA ASN A 116 -4.49 17.18 -7.73
C ASN A 116 -4.52 17.18 -6.19
N LEU A 117 -3.93 16.14 -5.58
CA LEU A 117 -3.56 16.12 -4.17
C LEU A 117 -2.05 16.16 -4.09
N ARG A 118 -1.50 17.29 -3.66
CA ARG A 118 -0.06 17.47 -3.56
C ARG A 118 0.41 17.19 -2.14
N ILE A 119 1.33 16.26 -1.99
CA ILE A 119 2.00 15.96 -0.72
C ILE A 119 3.10 16.97 -0.51
N LEU A 120 2.98 17.78 0.53
CA LEU A 120 3.91 18.87 0.87
C LEU A 120 4.96 18.43 1.89
N GLY A 121 4.64 17.45 2.72
CA GLY A 121 5.54 16.92 3.73
C GLY A 121 4.98 15.68 4.39
N THR A 122 5.87 14.83 4.86
CA THR A 122 5.54 13.59 5.56
C THR A 122 6.47 13.39 6.75
N SER A 123 5.96 12.76 7.79
CA SER A 123 6.78 12.28 8.90
C SER A 123 6.13 11.09 9.59
N GLN A 124 6.93 10.32 10.31
CA GLN A 124 6.48 9.24 11.19
C GLN A 124 6.96 9.51 12.61
N ALA A 125 6.08 9.28 13.58
CA ALA A 125 6.39 9.34 15.00
C ALA A 125 5.86 8.10 15.72
N LYS A 126 5.99 8.04 17.04
CA LYS A 126 5.54 6.89 17.86
C LYS A 126 4.03 6.66 17.84
N ASP A 127 3.26 7.66 17.52
CA ASP A 127 1.78 7.66 17.48
C ASP A 127 1.21 7.51 16.05
N GLY A 128 2.07 7.43 15.03
CA GLY A 128 1.66 7.16 13.66
C GLY A 128 2.32 8.03 12.61
N LEU A 129 1.62 8.14 11.49
CA LEU A 129 2.04 8.89 10.30
C LEU A 129 1.37 10.25 10.25
N PHE A 130 2.14 11.23 9.78
CA PHE A 130 1.72 12.60 9.54
C PHE A 130 1.95 12.95 8.08
N LEU A 131 0.93 13.52 7.46
CA LEU A 131 0.95 13.93 6.07
C LEU A 131 0.39 15.35 5.96
N THR A 132 1.18 16.27 5.45
CA THR A 132 0.70 17.58 5.01
C THR A 132 0.39 17.51 3.53
N ALA A 133 -0.86 17.76 3.16
CA ALA A 133 -1.32 17.73 1.78
C ALA A 133 -2.05 18.99 1.37
N GLU A 134 -1.93 19.38 0.10
CA GLU A 134 -2.74 20.41 -0.52
C GLU A 134 -3.81 19.77 -1.40
N TRP A 135 -5.06 20.08 -1.16
CA TRP A 135 -6.21 19.65 -1.93
C TRP A 135 -7.04 20.85 -2.35
N LYS A 136 -7.19 21.06 -3.67
CA LYS A 136 -7.92 22.22 -4.25
C LYS A 136 -7.46 23.58 -3.68
N GLY A 137 -6.14 23.74 -3.48
CA GLY A 137 -5.53 24.97 -2.96
C GLY A 137 -5.66 25.16 -1.44
N VAL A 138 -6.22 24.18 -0.71
CA VAL A 138 -6.33 24.21 0.74
C VAL A 138 -5.36 23.18 1.34
N ARG A 139 -4.61 23.62 2.36
CA ARG A 139 -3.68 22.77 3.11
C ARG A 139 -4.42 22.02 4.21
N HIS A 140 -4.17 20.73 4.28
CA HIS A 140 -4.70 19.80 5.29
C HIS A 140 -3.58 19.07 6.02
N GLU A 141 -3.70 18.96 7.33
CA GLU A 141 -2.81 18.18 8.19
C GLU A 141 -3.52 16.88 8.54
N LEU A 142 -3.01 15.77 8.01
CA LEU A 142 -3.57 14.44 8.20
C LEU A 142 -2.71 13.66 9.19
N THR A 143 -3.35 13.12 10.22
CA THR A 143 -2.71 12.25 11.22
C THR A 143 -3.41 10.91 11.19
N VAL A 144 -2.64 9.83 11.10
CA VAL A 144 -3.19 8.48 10.98
C VAL A 144 -2.39 7.52 11.88
N PRO A 145 -3.03 6.74 12.79
CA PRO A 145 -2.35 5.80 13.67
C PRO A 145 -1.95 4.52 12.93
N LEU A 146 -1.32 4.70 11.78
CA LEU A 146 -0.70 3.66 10.96
C LEU A 146 0.81 3.88 10.92
N PHE A 147 1.56 2.85 10.54
CA PHE A 147 3.01 2.88 10.49
C PHE A 147 3.51 2.39 9.12
N GLY A 148 4.75 2.79 8.79
CA GLY A 148 5.39 2.48 7.51
C GLY A 148 5.09 3.54 6.44
N GLU A 149 6.14 4.15 5.91
CA GLU A 149 6.03 5.25 4.95
C GLU A 149 5.25 4.90 3.69
N HIS A 150 5.23 3.62 3.28
CA HIS A 150 4.43 3.14 2.15
C HIS A 150 2.93 3.36 2.33
N GLN A 151 2.44 3.56 3.56
CA GLN A 151 1.04 3.88 3.83
C GLN A 151 0.69 5.34 3.50
N LEU A 152 1.67 6.24 3.41
CA LEU A 152 1.42 7.67 3.14
C LEU A 152 0.72 7.88 1.79
N THR A 153 1.15 7.16 0.76
CA THR A 153 0.48 7.18 -0.55
C THR A 153 -0.94 6.62 -0.48
N ASN A 154 -1.14 5.52 0.27
CA ASN A 154 -2.47 4.95 0.46
C ASN A 154 -3.41 5.92 1.19
N ILE A 155 -2.90 6.64 2.21
CA ILE A 155 -3.64 7.66 2.95
C ILE A 155 -4.02 8.83 2.01
N ALA A 156 -3.10 9.30 1.19
CA ALA A 156 -3.34 10.36 0.21
C ALA A 156 -4.43 9.97 -0.79
N ILE A 157 -4.37 8.75 -1.34
CA ILE A 157 -5.37 8.21 -2.27
C ILE A 157 -6.74 8.06 -1.57
N ALA A 158 -6.78 7.55 -0.34
CA ALA A 158 -8.03 7.40 0.40
C ALA A 158 -8.69 8.75 0.71
N PHE A 159 -7.88 9.75 1.12
CA PHE A 159 -8.35 11.12 1.33
C PHE A 159 -8.91 11.71 0.03
N ALA A 160 -8.14 11.65 -1.06
CA ALA A 160 -8.57 12.17 -2.37
C ALA A 160 -9.84 11.47 -2.87
N ALA A 161 -9.97 10.15 -2.67
CA ALA A 161 -11.15 9.38 -3.06
C ALA A 161 -12.40 9.85 -2.31
N ALA A 162 -12.31 9.98 -1.00
CA ALA A 162 -13.41 10.45 -0.16
C ALA A 162 -13.84 11.88 -0.54
N CYS A 163 -12.87 12.80 -0.73
CA CYS A 163 -13.14 14.16 -1.16
C CYS A 163 -13.71 14.26 -2.59
N THR A 164 -13.25 13.39 -3.49
CA THR A 164 -13.79 13.29 -4.87
C THR A 164 -15.23 12.81 -4.86
N TYR A 165 -15.58 11.92 -3.95
CA TYR A 165 -16.96 11.46 -3.75
C TYR A 165 -17.88 12.52 -3.14
N GLY A 166 -17.32 13.63 -2.63
CA GLY A 166 -18.07 14.74 -2.05
C GLY A 166 -18.12 14.77 -0.53
N ILE A 167 -17.30 13.96 0.14
CA ILE A 167 -17.15 14.04 1.60
C ILE A 167 -16.27 15.26 1.91
N ASP A 168 -16.67 16.01 2.93
CA ASP A 168 -15.94 17.18 3.39
C ASP A 168 -14.51 16.83 3.83
N ALA A 169 -13.52 17.59 3.40
CA ALA A 169 -12.11 17.28 3.64
C ALA A 169 -11.72 17.27 5.12
N ASP A 170 -12.28 18.17 5.92
CA ASP A 170 -12.00 18.22 7.36
C ASP A 170 -12.65 17.03 8.09
N ALA A 171 -13.83 16.60 7.62
CA ALA A 171 -14.46 15.38 8.12
C ALA A 171 -13.62 14.13 7.79
N VAL A 172 -13.03 14.07 6.59
CA VAL A 172 -12.11 12.97 6.22
C VAL A 172 -10.85 13.02 7.08
N ALA A 173 -10.24 14.19 7.25
CA ALA A 173 -9.05 14.36 8.09
C ALA A 173 -9.32 13.96 9.55
N LEU A 174 -10.50 14.26 10.08
CA LEU A 174 -10.91 13.84 11.43
C LEU A 174 -11.08 12.31 11.51
N ALA A 175 -11.72 11.69 10.52
CA ALA A 175 -11.94 10.25 10.48
C ALA A 175 -10.61 9.47 10.40
N LEU A 176 -9.62 9.98 9.70
CA LEU A 176 -8.29 9.36 9.59
C LEU A 176 -7.60 9.19 10.93
N LYS A 177 -7.84 10.07 11.92
CA LYS A 177 -7.27 9.98 13.27
C LYS A 177 -7.71 8.74 14.05
N THR A 178 -8.80 8.12 13.63
CA THR A 178 -9.36 6.92 14.27
C THR A 178 -9.27 5.67 13.38
N THR A 179 -8.48 5.73 12.32
CA THR A 179 -8.26 4.59 11.44
C THR A 179 -7.67 3.42 12.23
N PRO A 180 -8.31 2.23 12.24
CA PRO A 180 -7.75 1.07 12.94
C PRO A 180 -6.50 0.57 12.23
N GLN A 181 -5.54 0.06 12.99
CA GLN A 181 -4.43 -0.69 12.42
C GLN A 181 -4.93 -1.96 11.75
N ILE A 182 -4.23 -2.39 10.72
CA ILE A 182 -4.56 -3.61 9.97
C ILE A 182 -3.77 -4.77 10.58
N THR A 183 -4.49 -5.77 11.08
CA THR A 183 -3.89 -6.96 11.71
C THR A 183 -2.87 -7.62 10.77
N HIS A 184 -1.68 -7.89 11.29
CA HIS A 184 -0.55 -8.49 10.58
C HIS A 184 0.00 -7.68 9.39
N ARG A 185 -0.35 -6.38 9.29
CA ARG A 185 0.21 -5.47 8.29
C ARG A 185 0.82 -4.26 8.97
N PHE A 186 2.08 -4.41 9.34
CA PHE A 186 2.81 -3.42 10.14
C PHE A 186 2.01 -2.98 11.38
N GLU A 187 1.40 -3.94 12.05
CA GLU A 187 0.62 -3.71 13.26
C GLU A 187 1.56 -3.49 14.45
N VAL A 188 1.48 -2.33 15.06
CA VAL A 188 2.28 -1.97 16.26
C VAL A 188 1.43 -2.14 17.49
N LYS A 189 1.84 -3.00 18.40
CA LYS A 189 1.10 -3.31 19.62
C LYS A 189 2.02 -3.49 20.84
N PRO A 190 1.51 -3.22 22.05
CA PRO A 190 2.29 -3.46 23.24
C PRO A 190 2.55 -4.95 23.43
N GLY A 191 3.79 -5.28 23.71
CA GLY A 191 4.24 -6.60 24.11
C GLY A 191 4.46 -6.73 25.61
N PRO A 192 4.89 -7.91 26.11
CA PRO A 192 5.19 -8.11 27.51
C PRO A 192 6.38 -7.26 27.98
N ASN A 193 6.37 -6.87 29.27
CA ASN A 193 7.46 -6.14 29.91
C ASN A 193 7.83 -4.80 29.24
N GLY A 194 6.86 -4.11 28.65
CA GLY A 194 7.09 -2.83 27.96
C GLY A 194 7.72 -2.96 26.57
N ALA A 195 7.83 -4.17 26.03
CA ALA A 195 8.27 -4.35 24.65
C ALA A 195 7.23 -3.78 23.66
N VAL A 196 7.70 -3.39 22.50
CA VAL A 196 6.85 -3.07 21.34
C VAL A 196 6.95 -4.23 20.35
N LEU A 197 5.80 -4.78 19.96
CA LEU A 197 5.72 -5.81 18.94
C LEU A 197 5.24 -5.18 17.63
N ILE A 198 6.02 -5.37 16.57
CA ILE A 198 5.65 -5.00 15.21
C ILE A 198 5.34 -6.31 14.47
N ASP A 199 4.11 -6.44 14.01
CA ASP A 199 3.61 -7.62 13.34
C ASP A 199 3.30 -7.30 11.87
N ASP A 200 4.16 -7.77 10.96
CA ASP A 200 4.02 -7.62 9.51
C ASP A 200 4.05 -8.98 8.79
N ALA A 201 3.41 -9.96 9.40
CA ALA A 201 3.52 -11.37 9.00
C ALA A 201 2.57 -11.79 7.88
N TYR A 202 1.61 -10.95 7.43
CA TYR A 202 0.58 -11.39 6.48
C TYR A 202 1.11 -11.63 5.07
N ASN A 203 1.81 -10.67 4.50
CA ASN A 203 2.41 -10.76 3.17
C ASN A 203 3.46 -9.66 3.02
N SER A 204 4.69 -9.98 3.37
CA SER A 204 5.79 -9.04 3.29
C SER A 204 6.31 -8.95 1.85
N ASN A 205 6.61 -7.73 1.41
CA ASN A 205 7.33 -7.46 0.18
C ASN A 205 8.63 -6.70 0.52
N PRO A 206 9.62 -6.66 -0.39
CA PRO A 206 10.92 -6.07 -0.11
C PRO A 206 10.88 -4.64 0.42
N ASP A 207 10.03 -3.78 -0.16
CA ASP A 207 9.95 -2.37 0.21
C ASP A 207 9.24 -2.17 1.56
N GLY A 208 8.15 -2.92 1.78
CA GLY A 208 7.44 -2.94 3.07
C GLY A 208 8.34 -3.44 4.20
N PHE A 209 9.12 -4.49 3.94
CA PHE A 209 10.06 -5.04 4.91
C PHE A 209 11.17 -4.04 5.27
N ALA A 210 11.77 -3.38 4.26
CA ALA A 210 12.76 -2.33 4.49
C ALA A 210 12.17 -1.15 5.28
N SER A 211 10.96 -0.74 4.96
CA SER A 211 10.23 0.31 5.69
C SER A 211 9.95 -0.07 7.15
N ALA A 212 9.61 -1.35 7.40
CA ALA A 212 9.40 -1.87 8.75
C ALA A 212 10.70 -1.86 9.58
N LEU A 213 11.83 -2.21 8.97
CA LEU A 213 13.15 -2.14 9.64
C LEU A 213 13.53 -0.70 9.98
N ALA A 214 13.35 0.24 9.06
CA ALA A 214 13.65 1.65 9.31
C ALA A 214 12.80 2.25 10.44
N ALA A 215 11.56 1.83 10.57
CA ALA A 215 10.67 2.30 11.62
C ALA A 215 11.07 1.84 13.03
N LEU A 216 11.89 0.80 13.17
CA LEU A 216 12.45 0.40 14.47
C LEU A 216 13.22 1.54 15.14
N ASP A 217 13.90 2.38 14.36
CA ASP A 217 14.68 3.51 14.90
C ASP A 217 13.78 4.59 15.53
N ILE A 218 12.52 4.67 15.09
CA ILE A 218 11.53 5.63 15.59
C ILE A 218 10.75 5.04 16.79
N LEU A 219 10.41 3.76 16.70
CA LEU A 219 9.52 3.10 17.66
C LEU A 219 10.23 2.57 18.90
N VAL A 220 11.52 2.25 18.78
CA VAL A 220 12.31 1.73 19.91
C VAL A 220 12.91 2.88 20.73
N GLU A 221 12.77 2.81 22.05
CA GLU A 221 13.38 3.77 22.96
C GLU A 221 14.91 3.62 22.97
N THR A 222 15.60 4.71 23.32
CA THR A 222 17.07 4.71 23.43
C THR A 222 17.54 3.60 24.38
N GLY A 223 18.40 2.71 23.89
CA GLY A 223 18.88 1.55 24.64
C GLY A 223 18.00 0.30 24.57
N GLY A 224 16.83 0.38 23.89
CA GLY A 224 15.99 -0.77 23.63
C GLY A 224 16.64 -1.75 22.63
N ARG A 225 16.47 -3.05 22.88
CA ARG A 225 17.00 -4.11 22.02
C ARG A 225 16.05 -4.40 20.88
N ARG A 226 16.57 -4.45 19.64
CA ARG A 226 15.79 -4.68 18.42
C ARG A 226 15.99 -6.12 17.96
N ILE A 227 14.89 -6.88 17.93
CA ILE A 227 14.90 -8.31 17.61
C ILE A 227 14.03 -8.50 16.36
N LEU A 228 14.59 -9.09 15.31
CA LEU A 228 13.86 -9.49 14.11
C LEU A 228 13.67 -11.01 14.11
N ALA A 229 12.43 -11.46 14.02
CA ALA A 229 12.08 -12.85 13.73
C ALA A 229 11.47 -12.92 12.33
N THR A 230 12.10 -13.65 11.40
CA THR A 230 11.63 -13.70 10.01
C THR A 230 11.87 -15.05 9.33
N PRO A 231 10.89 -15.56 8.54
CA PRO A 231 11.09 -16.67 7.60
C PRO A 231 11.60 -16.18 6.23
N GLY A 232 11.88 -14.86 6.08
CA GLY A 232 12.09 -14.23 4.79
C GLY A 232 10.78 -14.01 4.01
N MET A 233 10.91 -13.79 2.72
CA MET A 233 9.79 -13.53 1.82
C MET A 233 9.59 -14.66 0.83
N VAL A 234 8.39 -14.74 0.28
CA VAL A 234 7.97 -15.69 -0.75
C VAL A 234 7.64 -14.96 -2.05
N GLU A 235 7.46 -15.71 -3.14
CA GLU A 235 7.02 -15.19 -4.45
C GLU A 235 7.96 -14.16 -5.12
N LEU A 236 9.26 -14.17 -4.76
CA LEU A 236 10.26 -13.29 -5.37
C LEU A 236 10.83 -13.85 -6.70
N GLY A 237 10.56 -15.12 -7.03
CA GLY A 237 11.03 -15.76 -8.27
C GLY A 237 12.55 -15.70 -8.39
N SER A 238 13.06 -15.22 -9.55
CA SER A 238 14.49 -15.07 -9.82
C SER A 238 15.21 -14.08 -8.92
N ASP A 239 14.48 -13.13 -8.34
CA ASP A 239 15.04 -12.05 -7.53
C ASP A 239 15.22 -12.47 -6.05
N HIS A 240 14.90 -13.73 -5.72
CA HIS A 240 14.87 -14.24 -4.33
C HIS A 240 16.19 -14.00 -3.57
N ASP A 241 17.29 -14.40 -4.15
CA ASP A 241 18.60 -14.31 -3.49
C ASP A 241 19.08 -12.88 -3.39
N GLU A 242 18.94 -12.11 -4.46
CA GLU A 242 19.37 -10.70 -4.53
C GLU A 242 18.60 -9.84 -3.51
N GLU A 243 17.28 -9.99 -3.44
CA GLU A 243 16.44 -9.24 -2.49
C GLU A 243 16.72 -9.67 -1.04
N HIS A 244 16.94 -10.96 -0.78
CA HIS A 244 17.30 -11.39 0.57
C HIS A 244 18.68 -10.89 0.99
N GLU A 245 19.66 -10.86 0.10
CA GLU A 245 20.98 -10.29 0.37
C GLU A 245 20.86 -8.77 0.69
N ARG A 246 20.18 -8.02 -0.16
CA ARG A 246 19.94 -6.59 0.05
C ARG A 246 19.28 -6.29 1.39
N LEU A 247 18.25 -7.05 1.75
CA LEU A 247 17.52 -6.86 3.00
C LEU A 247 18.30 -7.34 4.23
N GLY A 248 19.17 -8.32 4.08
CA GLY A 248 20.10 -8.72 5.14
C GLY A 248 21.06 -7.59 5.52
N VAL A 249 21.60 -6.88 4.52
CA VAL A 249 22.45 -5.68 4.73
C VAL A 249 21.67 -4.57 5.44
N ILE A 250 20.41 -4.33 5.04
CA ILE A 250 19.56 -3.33 5.69
C ILE A 250 19.27 -3.73 7.13
N ALA A 251 18.88 -4.99 7.36
CA ALA A 251 18.56 -5.51 8.68
C ALA A 251 19.74 -5.38 9.66
N ALA A 252 20.97 -5.62 9.21
CA ALA A 252 22.18 -5.48 10.04
C ALA A 252 22.34 -4.08 10.64
N ARG A 253 21.81 -3.04 10.02
CA ARG A 253 21.87 -1.65 10.49
C ARG A 253 20.81 -1.32 11.54
N HIS A 254 19.67 -2.00 11.49
CA HIS A 254 18.50 -1.66 12.31
C HIS A 254 18.20 -2.68 13.41
N VAL A 255 18.78 -3.89 13.38
CA VAL A 255 18.41 -5.02 14.22
C VAL A 255 19.61 -5.51 15.03
N ASP A 256 19.44 -5.74 16.34
CA ASP A 256 20.49 -6.24 17.22
C ASP A 256 20.57 -7.76 17.23
N VAL A 257 19.45 -8.44 17.02
CA VAL A 257 19.35 -9.92 17.06
C VAL A 257 18.46 -10.39 15.92
N LEU A 258 18.98 -11.32 15.11
CA LEU A 258 18.21 -12.02 14.09
C LEU A 258 17.80 -13.42 14.58
N LEU A 259 16.51 -13.71 14.50
CA LEU A 259 15.93 -15.04 14.67
C LEU A 259 15.45 -15.55 13.30
N ALA A 260 16.34 -16.17 12.55
CA ALA A 260 16.02 -16.70 11.23
C ALA A 260 15.16 -17.97 11.36
N ILE A 261 13.93 -17.93 10.85
CA ILE A 261 13.03 -19.07 10.79
C ILE A 261 13.27 -19.80 9.47
N ALA A 262 13.62 -21.11 9.50
CA ALA A 262 14.04 -21.88 8.33
C ALA A 262 15.24 -21.23 7.57
N PRO A 263 16.40 -21.05 8.22
CA PRO A 263 17.53 -20.29 7.70
C PRO A 263 18.03 -20.77 6.34
N ALA A 264 17.89 -22.07 6.03
CA ALA A 264 18.24 -22.62 4.72
C ALA A 264 17.46 -22.00 3.54
N ARG A 265 16.29 -21.43 3.80
CA ARG A 265 15.52 -20.71 2.75
C ARG A 265 16.02 -19.30 2.48
N ILE A 266 16.71 -18.70 3.45
CA ILE A 266 17.14 -17.31 3.43
C ILE A 266 18.63 -17.17 3.72
N GLU A 267 19.45 -18.11 3.21
CA GLU A 267 20.89 -18.13 3.45
C GLU A 267 21.58 -16.82 3.07
N LYS A 268 21.15 -16.20 1.96
CA LYS A 268 21.69 -14.92 1.50
C LYS A 268 21.39 -13.80 2.48
N PHE A 269 20.18 -13.78 3.07
CA PHE A 269 19.79 -12.82 4.09
C PHE A 269 20.66 -12.97 5.37
N VAL A 270 20.78 -14.20 5.87
CA VAL A 270 21.56 -14.51 7.09
C VAL A 270 23.02 -14.16 6.88
N SER A 271 23.62 -14.60 5.76
CA SER A 271 25.01 -14.32 5.44
C SER A 271 25.29 -12.82 5.32
N ALA A 272 24.41 -12.07 4.65
CA ALA A 272 24.56 -10.62 4.52
C ALA A 272 24.38 -9.91 5.87
N PHE A 273 23.43 -10.36 6.70
CA PHE A 273 23.28 -9.83 8.06
C PHE A 273 24.55 -10.01 8.90
N ASP A 274 25.11 -11.23 8.94
CA ASP A 274 26.28 -11.55 9.75
C ASP A 274 27.55 -10.81 9.27
N GLN A 275 27.68 -10.57 7.96
CA GLN A 275 28.82 -9.83 7.39
C GLN A 275 28.81 -8.33 7.68
N HIS A 276 27.63 -7.75 7.92
CA HIS A 276 27.46 -6.30 8.08
C HIS A 276 27.04 -5.89 9.49
N LYS A 277 26.86 -6.88 10.41
CA LYS A 277 26.61 -6.65 11.83
C LYS A 277 27.92 -6.46 12.61
#